data_c77f41b18a72d8bcbd1a6e75b42c05ce
#
_entry.id   c77f41b18a72d8bcbd1a6e75b42c05ce
#
_cell.length_a   1.000
_cell.length_b   1.000
_cell.length_c   1.000
_cell.angle_alpha   90.00
_cell.angle_beta   90.00
_cell.angle_gamma   90.00
#
_symmetry.space_group_name_H-M   'P 1'
#
loop_
_entity.id
_entity.type
_entity.pdbx_description
1 polymer ?
#
loop_
_entity_poly.entity_id
_entity_poly.type
_entity_poly.pdbx_seq_one_letter_code
_entity_poly.pdbx_strand_id
1 'polypeptide(L)'
;MHQYLQNKRGLIQNVFDKVYDKYDLMNDLMSLGIHRLWKKNLISWMAPSLKKKLIDMACGTGDLGKLFLENTNFTGKVLCIDPNSRMLKKGIERLSKYKNLTWKKGYAEKILAPDNSFDYYTISFGLRNTKNINKSLKEAYRVLKPGGRFLCLEFSKVQNYQLNNFYKKYSKLVPHIGELIVGEKKPYEYLIESIENF
;
A
#
# COMPACT_ATOMS: atom_id res chain seq x y z
N MET A 1 -6.53 -1.22 25.69
CA MET A 1 -6.69 -1.60 24.27
C MET A 1 -7.09 -0.41 23.37
N HIS A 2 -8.09 0.40 23.74
CA HIS A 2 -8.52 1.55 22.91
C HIS A 2 -7.46 2.65 22.77
N GLN A 3 -6.73 2.96 23.83
CA GLN A 3 -5.67 3.98 23.86
C GLN A 3 -4.42 3.56 23.08
N TYR A 4 -4.06 2.26 23.08
CA TYR A 4 -2.99 1.70 22.25
C TYR A 4 -3.30 1.82 20.76
N LEU A 5 -4.55 1.57 20.34
CA LEU A 5 -4.99 1.66 18.95
C LEU A 5 -5.09 3.11 18.45
N GLN A 6 -5.39 4.08 19.32
CA GLN A 6 -5.34 5.50 18.97
C GLN A 6 -3.90 5.99 18.82
N ASN A 7 -3.00 5.57 19.71
CA ASN A 7 -1.57 5.87 19.63
C ASN A 7 -0.94 5.29 18.35
N LYS A 8 -1.31 4.07 17.96
CA LYS A 8 -0.84 3.44 16.73
C LYS A 8 -1.20 4.26 15.47
N ARG A 9 -2.42 4.80 15.40
CA ARG A 9 -2.89 5.59 14.24
C ARG A 9 -2.14 6.92 14.12
N GLY A 10 -1.96 7.63 15.25
CA GLY A 10 -1.18 8.86 15.29
C GLY A 10 0.27 8.65 14.89
N LEU A 11 0.88 7.56 15.39
CA LEU A 11 2.24 7.17 15.04
C LEU A 11 2.38 6.89 13.55
N ILE A 12 1.48 6.05 12.99
CA ILE A 12 1.46 5.71 11.56
C ILE A 12 1.34 6.97 10.71
N GLN A 13 0.39 7.84 11.04
CA GLN A 13 0.16 9.07 10.29
C GLN A 13 1.39 10.00 10.34
N ASN A 14 1.98 10.18 11.52
CA ASN A 14 3.20 10.97 11.68
C ASN A 14 4.39 10.39 10.90
N VAL A 15 4.56 9.07 10.92
CA VAL A 15 5.62 8.39 10.15
C VAL A 15 5.46 8.67 8.65
N PHE A 16 4.26 8.46 8.10
CA PHE A 16 4.02 8.68 6.67
C PHE A 16 4.02 10.17 6.29
N ASP A 17 3.61 11.06 7.20
CA ASP A 17 3.70 12.51 6.99
C ASP A 17 5.14 13.04 6.93
N LYS A 18 6.10 12.34 7.52
CA LYS A 18 7.51 12.71 7.49
C LYS A 18 8.23 12.18 6.25
N VAL A 19 7.80 11.04 5.74
CA VAL A 19 8.50 10.35 4.63
C VAL A 19 7.73 10.38 3.30
N TYR A 20 6.59 11.07 3.21
CA TYR A 20 5.75 11.03 2.01
C TYR A 20 6.52 11.43 0.73
N ASP A 21 7.49 12.35 0.83
CA ASP A 21 8.31 12.76 -0.31
C ASP A 21 9.34 11.70 -0.72
N LYS A 22 9.80 10.89 0.24
CA LYS A 22 10.85 9.89 0.08
C LYS A 22 10.31 8.47 0.28
N TYR A 23 8.98 8.29 0.23
CA TYR A 23 8.32 7.00 0.48
C TYR A 23 8.78 5.91 -0.48
N ASP A 24 8.93 6.23 -1.77
CA ASP A 24 9.44 5.28 -2.75
C ASP A 24 10.88 4.87 -2.43
N LEU A 25 11.72 5.83 -2.00
CA LEU A 25 13.09 5.55 -1.56
C LEU A 25 13.12 4.66 -0.32
N MET A 26 12.18 4.87 0.63
CA MET A 26 12.04 4.00 1.79
C MET A 26 11.71 2.56 1.39
N ASN A 27 10.77 2.38 0.46
CA ASN A 27 10.45 1.07 -0.08
C ASN A 27 11.61 0.47 -0.89
N ASP A 28 12.34 1.28 -1.65
CA ASP A 28 13.55 0.85 -2.37
C ASP A 28 14.60 0.32 -1.39
N LEU A 29 14.89 1.02 -0.30
CA LEU A 29 15.81 0.58 0.73
C LEU A 29 15.33 -0.71 1.40
N MET A 30 14.05 -0.80 1.80
CA MET A 30 13.51 -1.98 2.49
C MET A 30 13.48 -3.24 1.62
N SER A 31 13.32 -3.09 0.32
CA SER A 31 13.17 -4.20 -0.64
C SER A 31 14.33 -4.34 -1.61
N LEU A 32 15.41 -3.56 -1.45
CA LEU A 32 16.49 -3.46 -2.45
C LEU A 32 15.96 -3.14 -3.87
N GLY A 33 14.91 -2.31 -3.94
CA GLY A 33 14.25 -1.91 -5.20
C GLY A 33 13.29 -2.94 -5.80
N ILE A 34 13.23 -4.16 -5.25
CA ILE A 34 12.44 -5.27 -5.81
C ILE A 34 10.92 -5.00 -5.69
N HIS A 35 10.46 -4.13 -4.78
CA HIS A 35 9.03 -3.83 -4.63
C HIS A 35 8.36 -3.38 -5.94
N ARG A 36 9.10 -2.75 -6.85
CA ARG A 36 8.59 -2.33 -8.16
C ARG A 36 8.25 -3.52 -9.05
N LEU A 37 9.09 -4.55 -9.02
CA LEU A 37 8.85 -5.83 -9.71
C LEU A 37 7.65 -6.55 -9.09
N TRP A 38 7.55 -6.59 -7.75
CA TRP A 38 6.41 -7.19 -7.07
C TRP A 38 5.08 -6.53 -7.44
N LYS A 39 5.05 -5.19 -7.56
CA LYS A 39 3.86 -4.46 -8.03
C LYS A 39 3.47 -4.84 -9.47
N LYS A 40 4.46 -5.00 -10.36
CA LYS A 40 4.21 -5.47 -11.74
C LYS A 40 3.68 -6.91 -11.75
N ASN A 41 4.28 -7.79 -10.98
CA ASN A 41 3.82 -9.18 -10.84
C ASN A 41 2.41 -9.26 -10.27
N LEU A 42 2.06 -8.41 -9.30
CA LEU A 42 0.71 -8.34 -8.75
C LEU A 42 -0.33 -8.02 -9.84
N ILE A 43 -0.05 -7.06 -10.71
CA ILE A 43 -0.90 -6.73 -11.85
C ILE A 43 -0.96 -7.88 -12.87
N SER A 44 0.16 -8.53 -13.13
CA SER A 44 0.20 -9.72 -13.98
C SER A 44 -0.68 -10.86 -13.44
N TRP A 45 -0.60 -11.14 -12.14
CA TRP A 45 -1.46 -12.14 -11.48
C TRP A 45 -2.94 -11.72 -11.43
N MET A 46 -3.21 -10.42 -11.34
CA MET A 46 -4.56 -9.90 -11.46
C MET A 46 -5.16 -10.22 -12.83
N ALA A 47 -4.35 -10.27 -13.89
CA ALA A 47 -4.75 -10.43 -15.28
C ALA A 47 -5.97 -9.53 -15.62
N PRO A 48 -5.82 -8.21 -15.54
CA PRO A 48 -6.96 -7.32 -15.61
C PRO A 48 -7.57 -7.30 -17.00
N SER A 49 -8.90 -7.41 -17.08
CA SER A 49 -9.63 -7.27 -18.33
C SER A 49 -9.99 -5.81 -18.60
N LEU A 50 -10.28 -5.51 -19.88
CA LEU A 50 -10.68 -4.18 -20.33
C LEU A 50 -11.97 -3.70 -19.63
N LYS A 51 -12.15 -2.38 -19.47
CA LYS A 51 -13.36 -1.73 -18.92
C LYS A 51 -13.72 -2.15 -17.49
N LYS A 52 -12.79 -2.78 -16.76
CA LYS A 52 -12.99 -3.23 -15.39
C LYS A 52 -12.69 -2.13 -14.36
N LYS A 53 -13.19 -2.33 -13.13
CA LYS A 53 -13.04 -1.38 -12.02
C LYS A 53 -12.16 -1.96 -10.92
N LEU A 54 -11.19 -1.17 -10.49
CA LEU A 54 -10.29 -1.49 -9.39
C LEU A 54 -10.53 -0.53 -8.21
N ILE A 55 -10.51 -1.05 -6.97
CA ILE A 55 -10.15 -0.27 -5.78
C ILE A 55 -8.68 -0.54 -5.48
N ASP A 56 -7.88 0.55 -5.40
CA ASP A 56 -6.53 0.52 -4.89
C ASP A 56 -6.53 1.14 -3.49
N MET A 57 -6.52 0.29 -2.46
CA MET A 57 -6.58 0.69 -1.05
C MET A 57 -5.17 0.86 -0.49
N ALA A 58 -4.97 1.90 0.34
CA ALA A 58 -3.65 2.36 0.76
C ALA A 58 -2.77 2.65 -0.47
N CYS A 59 -3.36 3.34 -1.44
CA CYS A 59 -2.80 3.54 -2.78
C CYS A 59 -1.52 4.40 -2.77
N GLY A 60 -1.25 5.14 -1.70
CA GLY A 60 -0.15 6.08 -1.63
C GLY A 60 -0.20 7.09 -2.78
N THR A 61 0.82 7.08 -3.62
CA THR A 61 0.92 7.94 -4.81
C THR A 61 0.33 7.31 -6.09
N GLY A 62 -0.35 6.14 -6.00
CA GLY A 62 -1.15 5.55 -7.07
C GLY A 62 -0.42 4.67 -8.09
N ASP A 63 0.67 4.02 -7.68
CA ASP A 63 1.46 3.18 -8.60
C ASP A 63 0.66 2.01 -9.17
N LEU A 64 -0.10 1.28 -8.35
CA LEU A 64 -0.90 0.16 -8.82
C LEU A 64 -2.07 0.63 -9.68
N GLY A 65 -2.71 1.75 -9.32
CA GLY A 65 -3.75 2.37 -10.15
C GLY A 65 -3.23 2.72 -11.55
N LYS A 66 -2.02 3.30 -11.64
CA LYS A 66 -1.35 3.58 -12.92
C LYS A 66 -1.09 2.29 -13.70
N LEU A 67 -0.45 1.29 -13.08
CA LEU A 67 -0.14 0.01 -13.73
C LEU A 67 -1.39 -0.71 -14.22
N PHE A 68 -2.48 -0.66 -13.45
CA PHE A 68 -3.77 -1.22 -13.87
C PHE A 68 -4.32 -0.53 -15.11
N LEU A 69 -4.29 0.81 -15.16
CA LEU A 69 -4.75 1.54 -16.35
C LEU A 69 -3.92 1.23 -17.60
N GLU A 70 -2.61 1.15 -17.45
CA GLU A 70 -1.69 0.78 -18.55
C GLU A 70 -1.99 -0.63 -19.07
N ASN A 71 -2.28 -1.60 -18.19
CA ASN A 71 -2.62 -2.98 -18.56
C ASN A 71 -4.05 -3.17 -19.07
N THR A 72 -4.91 -2.17 -18.91
CA THR A 72 -6.29 -2.18 -19.43
C THR A 72 -6.46 -1.23 -20.62
N ASN A 73 -5.36 -0.84 -21.28
CA ASN A 73 -5.36 0.14 -22.38
C ASN A 73 -6.16 1.40 -22.02
N PHE A 74 -6.03 1.88 -20.79
CA PHE A 74 -6.72 3.05 -20.23
C PHE A 74 -8.25 3.00 -20.27
N THR A 75 -8.85 1.82 -20.49
CA THR A 75 -10.32 1.63 -20.49
C THR A 75 -10.86 1.31 -19.10
N GLY A 76 -10.02 0.89 -18.16
CA GLY A 76 -10.36 0.63 -16.77
C GLY A 76 -10.66 1.91 -15.99
N LYS A 77 -11.25 1.75 -14.80
CA LYS A 77 -11.47 2.83 -13.82
C LYS A 77 -10.89 2.43 -12.47
N VAL A 78 -10.23 3.35 -11.79
CA VAL A 78 -9.62 3.09 -10.48
C VAL A 78 -10.13 4.07 -9.44
N LEU A 79 -10.53 3.54 -8.29
CA LEU A 79 -10.77 4.30 -7.07
C LEU A 79 -9.55 4.13 -6.17
N CYS A 80 -8.72 5.16 -6.12
CA CYS A 80 -7.55 5.26 -5.25
C CYS A 80 -7.96 5.78 -3.87
N ILE A 81 -7.74 5.00 -2.81
CA ILE A 81 -8.10 5.37 -1.44
C ILE A 81 -6.86 5.32 -0.56
N ASP A 82 -6.59 6.40 0.17
CA ASP A 82 -5.51 6.46 1.16
C ASP A 82 -5.92 7.34 2.35
N PRO A 83 -5.54 7.00 3.59
CA PRO A 83 -5.78 7.85 4.75
C PRO A 83 -4.90 9.12 4.75
N ASN A 84 -3.76 9.11 4.05
CA ASN A 84 -2.79 10.19 4.03
C ASN A 84 -3.09 11.19 2.89
N SER A 85 -3.54 12.40 3.27
CA SER A 85 -3.88 13.45 2.30
C SER A 85 -2.67 13.97 1.52
N ARG A 86 -1.45 13.92 2.06
CA ARG A 86 -0.22 14.36 1.37
C ARG A 86 0.14 13.38 0.26
N MET A 87 0.03 12.08 0.54
CA MET A 87 0.20 11.02 -0.47
C MET A 87 -0.78 11.18 -1.62
N LEU A 88 -2.08 11.38 -1.30
CA LEU A 88 -3.10 11.61 -2.31
C LEU A 88 -2.79 12.85 -3.17
N LYS A 89 -2.42 13.97 -2.54
CA LYS A 89 -2.07 15.21 -3.26
C LYS A 89 -0.93 14.96 -4.25
N LYS A 90 0.16 14.33 -3.79
CA LYS A 90 1.30 13.96 -4.65
C LYS A 90 0.89 13.02 -5.79
N GLY A 91 0.02 12.04 -5.51
CA GLY A 91 -0.51 11.13 -6.51
C GLY A 91 -1.35 11.84 -7.58
N ILE A 92 -2.25 12.74 -7.18
CA ILE A 92 -3.09 13.56 -8.06
C ILE A 92 -2.21 14.41 -9.00
N GLU A 93 -1.21 15.11 -8.45
CA GLU A 93 -0.27 15.92 -9.23
C GLU A 93 0.52 15.08 -10.23
N ARG A 94 1.13 13.98 -9.75
CA ARG A 94 1.96 13.07 -10.55
C ARG A 94 1.19 12.40 -11.68
N LEU A 95 -0.05 12.02 -11.42
CA LEU A 95 -0.88 11.21 -12.32
C LEU A 95 -2.05 12.00 -12.93
N SER A 96 -1.96 13.33 -13.00
CA SER A 96 -3.00 14.24 -13.48
C SER A 96 -3.50 13.95 -14.90
N LYS A 97 -2.65 13.35 -15.74
CA LYS A 97 -2.99 12.92 -17.09
C LYS A 97 -3.93 11.71 -17.16
N TYR A 98 -4.01 10.91 -16.09
CA TYR A 98 -4.84 9.70 -16.04
C TYR A 98 -6.25 10.03 -15.54
N LYS A 99 -7.16 10.39 -16.44
CA LYS A 99 -8.54 10.84 -16.10
C LYS A 99 -9.42 9.75 -15.49
N ASN A 100 -9.04 8.49 -15.61
CA ASN A 100 -9.76 7.33 -15.05
C ASN A 100 -9.35 6.98 -13.60
N LEU A 101 -8.49 7.79 -12.96
CA LEU A 101 -8.19 7.71 -11.54
C LEU A 101 -9.11 8.65 -10.76
N THR A 102 -9.81 8.11 -9.78
CA THR A 102 -10.58 8.86 -8.79
C THR A 102 -9.90 8.72 -7.44
N TRP A 103 -9.69 9.82 -6.73
CA TRP A 103 -8.95 9.84 -5.48
C TRP A 103 -9.87 10.17 -4.32
N LYS A 104 -9.81 9.39 -3.23
CA LYS A 104 -10.60 9.63 -2.02
C LYS A 104 -9.77 9.39 -0.76
N LYS A 105 -9.90 10.28 0.21
CA LYS A 105 -9.40 10.02 1.55
C LYS A 105 -10.32 9.01 2.24
N GLY A 106 -9.73 7.94 2.80
CA GLY A 106 -10.52 6.90 3.45
C GLY A 106 -9.67 5.84 4.14
N TYR A 107 -10.34 4.90 4.76
CA TYR A 107 -9.75 3.80 5.52
C TYR A 107 -10.31 2.48 5.04
N ALA A 108 -9.48 1.42 5.10
CA ALA A 108 -9.87 0.09 4.67
C ALA A 108 -11.04 -0.51 5.46
N GLU A 109 -11.22 -0.09 6.72
CA GLU A 109 -12.29 -0.57 7.60
C GLU A 109 -13.68 0.01 7.32
N LYS A 110 -13.77 1.03 6.46
CA LYS A 110 -15.03 1.64 6.02
C LYS A 110 -14.84 2.30 4.66
N ILE A 111 -15.32 1.66 3.62
CA ILE A 111 -15.16 2.11 2.23
C ILE A 111 -16.46 2.77 1.77
N LEU A 112 -16.37 4.02 1.36
CA LEU A 112 -17.51 4.76 0.80
C LEU A 112 -17.73 4.38 -0.68
N ALA A 113 -18.14 3.14 -0.89
CA ALA A 113 -18.52 2.58 -2.19
C ALA A 113 -19.66 1.58 -2.02
N PRO A 114 -20.50 1.39 -3.06
CA PRO A 114 -21.59 0.41 -3.04
C PRO A 114 -21.05 -1.03 -2.95
N ASP A 115 -21.91 -1.93 -2.48
CA ASP A 115 -21.66 -3.37 -2.50
C ASP A 115 -21.51 -3.86 -3.94
N ASN A 116 -20.74 -4.93 -4.14
CA ASN A 116 -20.64 -5.64 -5.41
C ASN A 116 -20.36 -4.74 -6.62
N SER A 117 -19.52 -3.70 -6.46
CA SER A 117 -19.34 -2.67 -7.48
C SER A 117 -17.97 -2.67 -8.18
N PHE A 118 -17.02 -3.45 -7.66
CA PHE A 118 -15.66 -3.52 -8.20
C PHE A 118 -15.29 -4.94 -8.62
N ASP A 119 -14.49 -5.04 -9.69
CA ASP A 119 -14.02 -6.31 -10.23
C ASP A 119 -12.72 -6.76 -9.54
N TYR A 120 -11.91 -5.76 -9.08
CA TYR A 120 -10.63 -5.98 -8.42
C TYR A 120 -10.49 -5.09 -7.19
N TYR A 121 -9.75 -5.61 -6.21
CA TYR A 121 -9.34 -4.87 -5.03
C TYR A 121 -7.87 -5.16 -4.76
N THR A 122 -7.05 -4.12 -4.66
CA THR A 122 -5.65 -4.22 -4.25
C THR A 122 -5.40 -3.52 -2.94
N ILE A 123 -4.50 -4.08 -2.14
CA ILE A 123 -3.86 -3.41 -1.01
C ILE A 123 -2.39 -3.79 -0.99
N SER A 124 -1.51 -2.78 -1.12
CA SER A 124 -0.06 -3.00 -1.21
C SER A 124 0.65 -2.27 -0.08
N PHE A 125 1.36 -3.03 0.77
CA PHE A 125 2.11 -2.55 1.94
C PHE A 125 1.29 -1.74 2.95
N GLY A 126 -0.02 -1.98 2.97
CA GLY A 126 -0.97 -1.22 3.77
C GLY A 126 -1.80 -2.04 4.75
N LEU A 127 -1.97 -3.34 4.51
CA LEU A 127 -2.86 -4.19 5.33
C LEU A 127 -2.40 -4.27 6.79
N ARG A 128 -1.09 -4.42 7.03
CA ARG A 128 -0.48 -4.46 8.37
C ARG A 128 -0.71 -3.17 9.16
N ASN A 129 -0.94 -2.04 8.47
CA ASN A 129 -1.16 -0.73 9.04
C ASN A 129 -2.63 -0.42 9.34
N THR A 130 -3.55 -1.29 8.96
CA THR A 130 -4.98 -1.13 9.28
C THR A 130 -5.21 -1.31 10.78
N LYS A 131 -6.22 -0.64 11.30
CA LYS A 131 -6.61 -0.73 12.71
C LYS A 131 -7.24 -2.09 13.03
N ASN A 132 -7.97 -2.65 12.06
CA ASN A 132 -8.65 -3.93 12.20
C ASN A 132 -8.68 -4.65 10.85
N ILE A 133 -7.78 -5.63 10.71
CA ILE A 133 -7.63 -6.42 9.49
C ILE A 133 -8.94 -7.12 9.11
N ASN A 134 -9.64 -7.72 10.08
CA ASN A 134 -10.90 -8.44 9.80
C ASN A 134 -11.98 -7.50 9.25
N LYS A 135 -12.09 -6.27 9.78
CA LYS A 135 -13.02 -5.27 9.23
C LYS A 135 -12.60 -4.85 7.83
N SER A 136 -11.30 -4.65 7.60
CA SER A 136 -10.78 -4.30 6.28
C SER A 136 -11.06 -5.38 5.25
N LEU A 137 -10.89 -6.65 5.61
CA LEU A 137 -11.20 -7.78 4.72
C LEU A 137 -12.71 -7.92 4.46
N LYS A 138 -13.55 -7.69 5.48
CA LYS A 138 -15.02 -7.66 5.30
C LYS A 138 -15.46 -6.56 4.35
N GLU A 139 -14.88 -5.37 4.45
CA GLU A 139 -15.17 -4.27 3.52
C GLU A 139 -14.67 -4.55 2.10
N ALA A 140 -13.47 -5.14 1.96
CA ALA A 140 -12.96 -5.58 0.67
C ALA A 140 -13.90 -6.61 0.01
N TYR A 141 -14.37 -7.59 0.79
CA TYR A 141 -15.36 -8.58 0.32
C TYR A 141 -16.68 -7.93 -0.09
N ARG A 142 -17.19 -6.98 0.71
CA ARG A 142 -18.45 -6.29 0.46
C ARG A 142 -18.46 -5.53 -0.87
N VAL A 143 -17.37 -4.81 -1.17
CA VAL A 143 -17.31 -3.98 -2.38
C VAL A 143 -16.97 -4.76 -3.64
N LEU A 144 -16.40 -5.96 -3.51
CA LEU A 144 -16.10 -6.83 -4.63
C LEU A 144 -17.36 -7.50 -5.16
N LYS A 145 -17.47 -7.57 -6.48
CA LYS A 145 -18.51 -8.36 -7.16
C LYS A 145 -18.29 -9.86 -6.88
N PRO A 146 -19.36 -10.68 -6.99
CA PRO A 146 -19.17 -12.12 -7.08
C PRO A 146 -18.16 -12.46 -8.20
N GLY A 147 -17.18 -13.30 -7.89
CA GLY A 147 -16.06 -13.60 -8.81
C GLY A 147 -14.99 -12.51 -8.92
N GLY A 148 -15.13 -11.39 -8.20
CA GLY A 148 -14.10 -10.36 -8.10
C GLY A 148 -12.83 -10.87 -7.38
N ARG A 149 -11.70 -10.25 -7.64
CA ARG A 149 -10.40 -10.68 -7.10
C ARG A 149 -9.85 -9.71 -6.07
N PHE A 150 -9.48 -10.25 -4.91
CA PHE A 150 -8.70 -9.55 -3.87
C PHE A 150 -7.23 -9.91 -4.01
N LEU A 151 -6.34 -8.91 -4.10
CA LEU A 151 -4.90 -9.10 -4.17
C LEU A 151 -4.23 -8.26 -3.08
N CYS A 152 -3.45 -8.92 -2.25
CA CYS A 152 -2.67 -8.28 -1.20
C CYS A 152 -1.18 -8.48 -1.47
N LEU A 153 -0.43 -7.38 -1.49
CA LEU A 153 1.03 -7.40 -1.51
C LEU A 153 1.53 -6.85 -0.18
N GLU A 154 2.18 -7.68 0.61
CA GLU A 154 2.63 -7.28 1.93
C GLU A 154 4.00 -7.90 2.27
N PHE A 155 4.77 -7.20 3.08
CA PHE A 155 5.97 -7.77 3.66
C PHE A 155 5.59 -8.86 4.66
N SER A 156 6.32 -9.95 4.64
CA SER A 156 6.15 -11.09 5.54
C SER A 156 7.48 -11.56 6.08
N LYS A 157 7.44 -12.35 7.14
CA LYS A 157 8.62 -12.97 7.71
C LYS A 157 9.29 -13.89 6.68
N VAL A 158 10.60 -13.78 6.58
CA VAL A 158 11.40 -14.64 5.70
C VAL A 158 11.47 -16.04 6.31
N GLN A 159 10.89 -17.04 5.65
CA GLN A 159 10.84 -18.42 6.16
C GLN A 159 12.17 -19.15 6.03
N ASN A 160 12.96 -18.86 5.00
CA ASN A 160 14.27 -19.48 4.84
C ASN A 160 15.26 -18.92 5.89
N TYR A 161 15.85 -19.80 6.69
CA TYR A 161 16.72 -19.45 7.81
C TYR A 161 17.94 -18.61 7.41
N GLN A 162 18.62 -18.98 6.31
CA GLN A 162 19.81 -18.26 5.85
C GLN A 162 19.45 -16.86 5.33
N LEU A 163 18.38 -16.76 4.52
CA LEU A 163 17.88 -15.47 4.04
C LEU A 163 17.35 -14.60 5.18
N ASN A 164 16.72 -15.20 6.19
CA ASN A 164 16.24 -14.47 7.36
C ASN A 164 17.40 -13.87 8.17
N ASN A 165 18.48 -14.62 8.37
CA ASN A 165 19.68 -14.12 9.06
C ASN A 165 20.35 -12.97 8.28
N PHE A 166 20.43 -13.08 6.95
CA PHE A 166 20.91 -12.00 6.11
C PHE A 166 20.00 -10.76 6.22
N TYR A 167 18.68 -10.97 6.06
CA TYR A 167 17.71 -9.89 6.13
C TYR A 167 17.69 -9.19 7.50
N LYS A 168 17.83 -9.93 8.60
CA LYS A 168 17.95 -9.36 9.95
C LYS A 168 19.19 -8.50 10.13
N LYS A 169 20.33 -8.88 9.54
CA LYS A 169 21.55 -8.05 9.56
C LYS A 169 21.35 -6.80 8.72
N TYR A 170 20.79 -6.95 7.52
CA TYR A 170 20.47 -5.84 6.63
C TYR A 170 19.48 -4.87 7.26
N SER A 171 18.37 -5.35 7.82
CA SER A 171 17.33 -4.50 8.43
C SER A 171 17.85 -3.65 9.60
N LYS A 172 18.87 -4.11 10.34
CA LYS A 172 19.53 -3.31 11.37
C LYS A 172 20.30 -2.11 10.81
N LEU A 173 20.78 -2.19 9.57
CA LEU A 173 21.51 -1.09 8.91
C LEU A 173 20.55 -0.07 8.27
N VAL A 174 19.36 -0.50 7.83
CA VAL A 174 18.41 0.34 7.11
C VAL A 174 18.01 1.62 7.86
N PRO A 175 17.73 1.61 9.18
CA PRO A 175 17.41 2.84 9.91
C PRO A 175 18.56 3.85 9.90
N HIS A 176 19.82 3.41 9.97
CA HIS A 176 21.01 4.28 9.94
C HIS A 176 21.21 4.87 8.53
N ILE A 177 21.04 4.05 7.49
CA ILE A 177 21.07 4.53 6.10
C ILE A 177 19.91 5.51 5.86
N GLY A 178 18.72 5.19 6.37
CA GLY A 178 17.55 6.06 6.29
C GLY A 178 17.79 7.41 6.98
N GLU A 179 18.39 7.41 8.15
CA GLU A 179 18.77 8.63 8.88
C GLU A 179 19.71 9.53 8.05
N LEU A 180 20.73 8.94 7.43
CA LEU A 180 21.68 9.67 6.58
C LEU A 180 21.02 10.28 5.34
N ILE A 181 20.04 9.60 4.72
CA ILE A 181 19.43 10.03 3.46
C ILE A 181 18.22 10.93 3.69
N VAL A 182 17.42 10.64 4.72
CA VAL A 182 16.12 11.28 4.97
C VAL A 182 16.17 12.21 6.19
N GLY A 183 17.20 12.07 7.06
CA GLY A 183 17.31 12.79 8.31
C GLY A 183 16.44 12.22 9.44
N GLU A 184 15.82 11.04 9.24
CA GLU A 184 14.87 10.45 10.18
C GLU A 184 15.08 8.92 10.28
N LYS A 185 15.27 8.42 11.49
CA LYS A 185 15.45 6.98 11.80
C LYS A 185 14.14 6.27 12.10
N LYS A 186 13.27 6.95 12.88
CA LYS A 186 12.01 6.39 13.40
C LYS A 186 11.09 5.76 12.35
N PRO A 187 10.90 6.32 11.13
CA PRO A 187 10.06 5.69 10.11
C PRO A 187 10.53 4.30 9.70
N TYR A 188 11.84 4.10 9.62
CA TYR A 188 12.43 2.82 9.24
C TYR A 188 12.37 1.79 10.37
N GLU A 189 12.59 2.22 11.62
CA GLU A 189 12.39 1.39 12.81
C GLU A 189 10.94 0.90 12.90
N TYR A 190 9.98 1.81 12.74
CA TYR A 190 8.55 1.45 12.69
C TYR A 190 8.24 0.43 11.59
N LEU A 191 8.82 0.60 10.40
CA LEU A 191 8.59 -0.29 9.28
C LEU A 191 9.07 -1.71 9.60
N ILE A 192 10.28 -1.85 10.14
CA ILE A 192 10.86 -3.14 10.54
C ILE A 192 9.98 -3.79 11.62
N GLU A 193 9.66 -3.05 12.68
CA GLU A 193 8.81 -3.52 13.77
C GLU A 193 7.43 -3.96 13.26
N SER A 194 6.82 -3.20 12.36
CA SER A 194 5.52 -3.52 11.79
C SER A 194 5.51 -4.79 10.95
N ILE A 195 6.63 -5.11 10.28
CA ILE A 195 6.81 -6.35 9.51
C ILE A 195 7.01 -7.55 10.45
N GLU A 196 7.80 -7.38 11.52
CA GLU A 196 8.04 -8.44 12.50
C GLU A 196 6.78 -8.84 13.28
N ASN A 197 5.85 -7.89 13.46
CA ASN A 197 4.60 -8.09 14.20
C ASN A 197 3.40 -8.48 13.31
N PHE A 198 3.57 -8.56 12.01
CA PHE A 198 2.56 -8.99 11.06
C PHE A 198 2.69 -10.49 10.74
#